data_0aa35da443e99b79e7396b8e9a652807
#
_entry.id   0aa35da443e99b79e7396b8e9a652807
#
_cell.length_a   1.000
_cell.length_b   1.000
_cell.length_c   1.000
_cell.angle_alpha   90.00
_cell.angle_beta   90.00
_cell.angle_gamma   90.00
#
_symmetry.space_group_name_H-M   'P 1'
#
loop_
_entity.id
_entity.type
_entity.pdbx_description
1 polymer ?
#
loop_
_entity_poly.entity_id
_entity_poly.type
_entity_poly.pdbx_seq_one_letter_code
_entity_poly.pdbx_strand_id
1 'polypeptide(L)'
;MKCLATIVGAVFLISACGGSDSVKTERTEEDDRVRLAKMRKEVEEAIGEAACGSIEDCRYAGLGSKPCGGPWEYIVYSVADSTALAKQLAAYNGFEADMNQRYSYSSDCSVPNEPMLVCSAGRCIDLLRGETVSIGKGPADEPRVAHPALPRFAMDMTATGDQFALREARIEGDILTLMVGYGGGCEAHEFELIASLAATKSIPPQHVLKLLHDGNGDVCEAYLTSELRFDLMPFRGLYPGMDGVAFRLQGVEDLLQYAF
;
A
#
# COMPACT_ATOMS: atom_id res chain seq x y z
N MET A 1 81.00 37.14 -42.21
CA MET A 1 82.16 36.56 -41.53
C MET A 1 81.69 35.57 -40.52
N LYS A 2 82.11 34.36 -40.74
CA LYS A 2 82.08 33.13 -39.89
C LYS A 2 80.93 32.86 -38.95
N CYS A 3 80.12 31.82 -39.42
CA CYS A 3 79.25 30.94 -38.67
C CYS A 3 80.00 30.20 -37.60
N LEU A 4 79.40 30.01 -36.46
CA LEU A 4 79.68 28.84 -35.61
C LEU A 4 78.36 28.20 -35.19
N ALA A 5 78.18 26.96 -35.58
CA ALA A 5 77.10 26.15 -35.20
C ALA A 5 77.33 25.57 -33.80
N THR A 6 76.32 25.59 -32.95
CA THR A 6 76.30 24.78 -31.73
C THR A 6 74.98 24.11 -31.65
N ILE A 7 75.01 22.77 -31.74
CA ILE A 7 73.92 21.85 -31.52
C ILE A 7 73.67 21.70 -30.02
N VAL A 8 72.49 22.03 -29.52
CA VAL A 8 72.04 21.62 -28.17
C VAL A 8 70.64 21.18 -28.25
N GLY A 9 70.42 20.03 -27.70
CA GLY A 9 69.31 19.11 -27.66
C GLY A 9 67.90 19.70 -27.51
N ALA A 10 67.01 19.16 -28.31
CA ALA A 10 65.60 19.38 -28.22
C ALA A 10 65.04 18.62 -27.00
N VAL A 11 64.71 19.35 -25.95
CA VAL A 11 63.83 18.82 -24.88
C VAL A 11 62.41 19.11 -25.31
N PHE A 12 61.69 18.06 -25.73
CA PHE A 12 60.25 18.09 -25.94
C PHE A 12 59.57 18.21 -24.57
N LEU A 13 59.14 19.42 -24.21
CA LEU A 13 58.18 19.64 -23.16
C LEU A 13 56.80 19.26 -23.74
N ILE A 14 56.34 18.08 -23.42
CA ILE A 14 54.94 17.68 -23.64
C ILE A 14 54.12 18.45 -22.60
N SER A 15 53.49 19.55 -23.05
CA SER A 15 52.47 20.26 -22.30
C SER A 15 51.23 19.37 -22.27
N ALA A 16 51.07 18.57 -21.22
CA ALA A 16 49.84 17.85 -20.95
C ALA A 16 48.79 18.90 -20.53
N CYS A 17 47.97 19.35 -21.48
CA CYS A 17 46.68 19.94 -21.18
C CYS A 17 45.80 18.86 -20.55
N GLY A 18 45.82 18.77 -19.23
CA GLY A 18 44.86 18.03 -18.46
C GLY A 18 43.49 18.71 -18.55
N GLY A 19 42.75 18.45 -19.64
CA GLY A 19 41.33 18.67 -19.66
C GLY A 19 40.71 17.64 -18.71
N SER A 20 40.26 18.07 -17.53
CA SER A 20 39.31 17.33 -16.73
C SER A 20 37.99 17.33 -17.51
N ASP A 21 37.86 16.43 -18.47
CA ASP A 21 36.55 16.02 -18.95
C ASP A 21 35.86 15.32 -17.79
N SER A 22 35.10 16.12 -17.03
CA SER A 22 34.07 15.60 -16.16
C SER A 22 33.07 14.87 -17.10
N VAL A 23 33.27 13.58 -17.28
CA VAL A 23 32.28 12.71 -17.87
C VAL A 23 31.04 12.83 -16.97
N LYS A 24 30.11 13.71 -17.34
CA LYS A 24 28.77 13.71 -16.81
C LYS A 24 28.20 12.37 -17.24
N THR A 25 28.26 11.39 -16.36
CA THR A 25 27.56 10.14 -16.55
C THR A 25 26.08 10.52 -16.74
N GLU A 26 25.58 10.40 -17.97
CA GLU A 26 24.16 10.61 -18.23
C GLU A 26 23.40 9.64 -17.33
N ARG A 27 22.47 10.15 -16.52
CA ARG A 27 21.61 9.32 -15.68
C ARG A 27 20.78 8.43 -16.58
N THR A 28 20.81 7.14 -16.29
CA THR A 28 20.00 6.14 -16.99
C THR A 28 18.58 6.12 -16.44
N GLU A 29 17.67 5.52 -17.18
CA GLU A 29 16.29 5.27 -16.73
C GLU A 29 16.29 4.44 -15.44
N GLU A 30 17.19 3.46 -15.32
CA GLU A 30 17.31 2.62 -14.12
C GLU A 30 17.77 3.43 -12.91
N ASP A 31 18.75 4.33 -13.07
CA ASP A 31 19.18 5.23 -11.99
C ASP A 31 18.03 6.11 -11.49
N ASP A 32 17.21 6.61 -12.42
CA ASP A 32 16.05 7.43 -12.08
C ASP A 32 14.94 6.61 -11.40
N ARG A 33 14.72 5.36 -11.78
CA ARG A 33 13.79 4.45 -11.09
C ARG A 33 14.24 4.13 -9.66
N VAL A 34 15.52 3.83 -9.47
CA VAL A 34 16.10 3.61 -8.13
C VAL A 34 15.95 4.86 -7.26
N ARG A 35 16.17 6.03 -7.83
CA ARG A 35 15.98 7.30 -7.13
C ARG A 35 14.51 7.52 -6.75
N LEU A 36 13.59 7.29 -7.67
CA LEU A 36 12.15 7.42 -7.41
C LEU A 36 11.71 6.50 -6.27
N ALA A 37 12.16 5.25 -6.27
CA ALA A 37 11.88 4.30 -5.19
C ALA A 37 12.41 4.78 -3.82
N LYS A 38 13.60 5.40 -3.80
CA LYS A 38 14.14 6.01 -2.58
C LYS A 38 13.27 7.18 -2.10
N MET A 39 12.86 8.06 -3.02
CA MET A 39 12.00 9.20 -2.69
C MET A 39 10.63 8.75 -2.17
N ARG A 40 10.10 7.62 -2.68
CA ARG A 40 8.89 7.01 -2.15
C ARG A 40 9.04 6.63 -0.68
N LYS A 41 10.15 6.00 -0.32
CA LYS A 41 10.47 5.69 1.07
C LYS A 41 10.52 6.94 1.95
N GLU A 42 11.12 8.02 1.46
CA GLU A 42 11.18 9.29 2.20
C GLU A 42 9.78 9.87 2.43
N VAL A 43 8.84 9.70 1.48
CA VAL A 43 7.42 10.06 1.66
C VAL A 43 6.77 9.17 2.72
N GLU A 44 6.95 7.85 2.65
CA GLU A 44 6.40 6.88 3.62
C GLU A 44 6.92 7.16 5.05
N GLU A 45 8.21 7.46 5.19
CA GLU A 45 8.82 7.85 6.47
C GLU A 45 8.25 9.18 7.01
N ALA A 46 7.93 10.13 6.11
CA ALA A 46 7.33 11.41 6.49
C ALA A 46 5.84 11.31 6.88
N ILE A 47 5.13 10.28 6.44
CA ILE A 47 3.76 9.98 6.88
C ILE A 47 3.77 9.49 8.34
N GLY A 48 4.83 8.76 8.74
CA GLY A 48 4.94 8.20 10.08
C GLY A 48 3.77 7.25 10.39
N GLU A 49 3.25 7.34 11.62
CA GLU A 49 2.13 6.51 12.08
C GLU A 49 0.75 7.07 11.68
N ALA A 50 0.70 8.25 11.06
CA ALA A 50 -0.53 8.97 10.73
C ALA A 50 -1.48 9.09 11.95
N ALA A 51 -0.93 9.46 13.11
CA ALA A 51 -1.63 9.47 14.39
C ALA A 51 -2.81 10.46 14.40
N CYS A 52 -3.94 10.05 14.97
CA CYS A 52 -5.15 10.88 15.09
C CYS A 52 -5.83 10.74 16.45
N GLY A 53 -6.48 11.80 16.89
CA GLY A 53 -7.45 11.79 17.99
C GLY A 53 -8.90 11.77 17.47
N SER A 54 -9.11 12.26 16.26
CA SER A 54 -10.42 12.31 15.60
C SER A 54 -10.24 12.31 14.07
N ILE A 55 -11.35 12.21 13.32
CA ILE A 55 -11.33 12.24 11.86
C ILE A 55 -10.82 13.59 11.32
N GLU A 56 -10.99 14.67 12.06
CA GLU A 56 -10.52 16.01 11.69
C GLU A 56 -9.00 16.12 11.62
N ASP A 57 -8.28 15.18 12.23
CA ASP A 57 -6.81 15.10 12.12
C ASP A 57 -6.36 14.44 10.82
N CYS A 58 -7.24 13.72 10.13
CA CYS A 58 -6.89 12.93 8.97
C CYS A 58 -6.95 13.73 7.67
N ARG A 59 -5.95 13.52 6.82
CA ARG A 59 -5.83 14.14 5.49
C ARG A 59 -5.40 13.09 4.47
N TYR A 60 -5.59 13.40 3.20
CA TYR A 60 -5.01 12.64 2.10
C TYR A 60 -4.40 13.55 1.05
N ALA A 61 -3.49 13.03 0.27
CA ALA A 61 -2.87 13.71 -0.86
C ALA A 61 -2.54 12.72 -1.97
N GLY A 62 -2.48 13.22 -3.20
CA GLY A 62 -2.10 12.41 -4.36
C GLY A 62 -0.63 12.10 -4.38
N LEU A 63 -0.26 10.84 -4.53
CA LEU A 63 1.11 10.35 -4.72
C LEU A 63 1.31 9.94 -6.17
N GLY A 64 2.40 10.44 -6.74
CA GLY A 64 2.78 10.20 -8.10
C GLY A 64 2.21 11.22 -9.10
N SER A 65 2.64 11.07 -10.34
CA SER A 65 2.23 11.92 -11.45
C SER A 65 2.01 11.06 -12.69
N LYS A 66 0.76 10.84 -13.07
CA LYS A 66 0.46 10.12 -14.33
C LYS A 66 0.80 10.98 -15.54
N PRO A 67 1.25 10.39 -16.66
CA PRO A 67 1.46 11.11 -17.93
C PRO A 67 0.23 11.87 -18.44
N CYS A 68 -0.98 11.35 -18.17
CA CYS A 68 -2.25 12.02 -18.49
C CYS A 68 -2.66 13.09 -17.46
N GLY A 69 -1.90 13.24 -16.37
CA GLY A 69 -2.28 14.05 -15.20
C GLY A 69 -2.95 13.25 -14.10
N GLY A 70 -2.94 13.81 -12.89
CA GLY A 70 -3.44 13.16 -11.67
C GLY A 70 -2.43 12.21 -11.02
N PRO A 71 -2.74 11.72 -9.80
CA PRO A 71 -1.89 10.81 -9.05
C PRO A 71 -2.07 9.36 -9.50
N TRP A 72 -1.10 8.50 -9.15
CA TRP A 72 -1.25 7.06 -9.26
C TRP A 72 -2.11 6.49 -8.13
N GLU A 73 -1.97 7.08 -6.93
CA GLU A 73 -2.71 6.68 -5.73
C GLU A 73 -2.86 7.87 -4.78
N TYR A 74 -3.68 7.70 -3.76
CA TYR A 74 -3.74 8.61 -2.63
C TYR A 74 -3.03 8.00 -1.41
N ILE A 75 -2.35 8.84 -0.65
CA ILE A 75 -1.78 8.51 0.67
C ILE A 75 -2.57 9.22 1.75
N VAL A 76 -2.71 8.56 2.90
CA VAL A 76 -3.40 9.08 4.09
C VAL A 76 -2.35 9.45 5.13
N TYR A 77 -2.54 10.59 5.80
CA TYR A 77 -1.60 11.11 6.79
C TYR A 77 -2.28 11.95 7.86
N SER A 78 -1.59 12.22 8.95
CA SER A 78 -2.04 13.15 10.00
C SER A 78 -1.74 14.60 9.64
N VAL A 79 -2.65 15.50 10.01
CA VAL A 79 -2.41 16.95 9.88
C VAL A 79 -1.12 17.39 10.59
N ALA A 80 -0.71 16.70 11.65
CA ALA A 80 0.54 16.97 12.37
C ALA A 80 1.78 16.78 11.50
N ASP A 81 1.74 15.86 10.53
CA ASP A 81 2.85 15.51 9.67
C ASP A 81 2.88 16.32 8.35
N SER A 82 1.84 17.14 8.11
CA SER A 82 1.59 17.80 6.83
C SER A 82 2.75 18.65 6.31
N THR A 83 3.48 19.35 7.19
CA THR A 83 4.57 20.25 6.78
C THR A 83 5.80 19.49 6.29
N ALA A 84 6.18 18.41 6.97
CA ALA A 84 7.30 17.57 6.57
C ALA A 84 6.98 16.83 5.26
N LEU A 85 5.78 16.24 5.20
CA LEU A 85 5.29 15.48 4.06
C LEU A 85 5.17 16.31 2.78
N ALA A 86 4.65 17.54 2.86
CA ALA A 86 4.38 18.37 1.68
C ALA A 86 5.62 18.58 0.80
N LYS A 87 6.79 18.71 1.40
CA LYS A 87 8.06 18.90 0.67
C LYS A 87 8.48 17.63 -0.07
N GLN A 88 8.45 16.48 0.61
CA GLN A 88 8.82 15.19 0.02
C GLN A 88 7.85 14.81 -1.08
N LEU A 89 6.54 15.01 -0.85
CA LEU A 89 5.51 14.72 -1.83
C LEU A 89 5.64 15.56 -3.10
N ALA A 90 5.87 16.87 -2.96
CA ALA A 90 6.11 17.74 -4.11
C ALA A 90 7.35 17.33 -4.89
N ALA A 91 8.43 16.96 -4.19
CA ALA A 91 9.67 16.50 -4.83
C ALA A 91 9.46 15.16 -5.58
N TYR A 92 8.76 14.21 -4.97
CA TYR A 92 8.43 12.92 -5.58
C TYR A 92 7.59 13.10 -6.84
N ASN A 93 6.46 13.79 -6.73
CA ASN A 93 5.53 14.01 -7.84
C ASN A 93 6.18 14.78 -8.99
N GLY A 94 6.99 15.81 -8.67
CA GLY A 94 7.73 16.56 -9.67
C GLY A 94 8.80 15.72 -10.38
N PHE A 95 9.53 14.89 -9.64
CA PHE A 95 10.55 14.02 -10.24
C PHE A 95 9.93 12.97 -11.16
N GLU A 96 8.80 12.35 -10.78
CA GLU A 96 8.09 11.40 -11.64
C GLU A 96 7.51 12.07 -12.89
N ALA A 97 6.97 13.30 -12.76
CA ALA A 97 6.54 14.08 -13.93
C ALA A 97 7.68 14.35 -14.91
N ASP A 98 8.88 14.67 -14.42
CA ASP A 98 10.08 14.83 -15.25
C ASP A 98 10.49 13.52 -15.94
N MET A 99 10.40 12.38 -15.24
CA MET A 99 10.65 11.06 -15.81
C MET A 99 9.66 10.74 -16.93
N ASN A 100 8.36 11.01 -16.73
CA ASN A 100 7.33 10.80 -17.74
C ASN A 100 7.65 11.52 -19.05
N GLN A 101 8.11 12.76 -18.96
CA GLN A 101 8.50 13.56 -20.12
C GLN A 101 9.78 13.02 -20.78
N ARG A 102 10.79 12.68 -19.96
CA ARG A 102 12.10 12.23 -20.44
C ARG A 102 12.01 10.89 -21.16
N TYR A 103 11.26 9.96 -20.63
CA TYR A 103 11.15 8.58 -21.13
C TYR A 103 9.89 8.33 -21.96
N SER A 104 9.09 9.36 -22.19
CA SER A 104 7.85 9.28 -22.99
C SER A 104 6.91 8.18 -22.50
N TYR A 105 6.72 8.08 -21.18
CA TYR A 105 5.79 7.11 -20.61
C TYR A 105 4.34 7.42 -20.98
N SER A 106 3.51 6.39 -20.97
CA SER A 106 2.06 6.49 -21.17
C SER A 106 1.33 5.87 -19.97
N SER A 107 0.07 6.24 -19.76
CA SER A 107 -0.78 5.66 -18.74
C SER A 107 -2.19 5.44 -19.26
N ASP A 108 -2.97 4.68 -18.51
CA ASP A 108 -4.38 4.37 -18.79
C ASP A 108 -5.34 5.54 -18.53
N CYS A 109 -4.83 6.67 -18.06
CA CYS A 109 -5.59 7.87 -17.68
C CYS A 109 -6.72 7.60 -16.63
N SER A 110 -6.74 6.45 -15.99
CA SER A 110 -7.68 6.18 -14.89
C SER A 110 -7.40 7.08 -13.70
N VAL A 111 -8.43 7.45 -12.95
CA VAL A 111 -8.30 8.24 -11.72
C VAL A 111 -8.56 7.30 -10.55
N PRO A 112 -7.65 7.23 -9.57
CA PRO A 112 -7.89 6.44 -8.37
C PRO A 112 -9.06 7.02 -7.56
N ASN A 113 -9.79 6.16 -6.83
CA ASN A 113 -10.83 6.61 -5.93
C ASN A 113 -10.23 7.46 -4.81
N GLU A 114 -10.92 8.55 -4.45
CA GLU A 114 -10.54 9.31 -3.26
C GLU A 114 -10.74 8.48 -2.00
N PRO A 115 -9.85 8.58 -1.00
CA PRO A 115 -9.94 7.83 0.25
C PRO A 115 -11.19 8.15 1.04
N MET A 116 -11.77 7.14 1.67
CA MET A 116 -12.76 7.31 2.72
C MET A 116 -12.04 7.23 4.07
N LEU A 117 -11.78 8.39 4.66
CA LEU A 117 -10.98 8.49 5.87
C LEU A 117 -11.78 8.12 7.12
N VAL A 118 -11.11 7.48 8.06
CA VAL A 118 -11.55 7.29 9.45
C VAL A 118 -10.34 7.34 10.38
N CYS A 119 -10.56 7.81 11.62
CA CYS A 119 -9.59 7.66 12.70
C CYS A 119 -9.92 6.36 13.45
N SER A 120 -9.11 5.34 13.31
CA SER A 120 -9.29 4.04 13.96
C SER A 120 -8.04 3.63 14.72
N ALA A 121 -8.20 3.16 15.95
CA ALA A 121 -7.08 2.80 16.84
C ALA A 121 -6.00 3.90 16.95
N GLY A 122 -6.38 5.18 16.90
CA GLY A 122 -5.46 6.32 16.94
C GLY A 122 -4.69 6.58 15.64
N ARG A 123 -5.06 5.94 14.53
CA ARG A 123 -4.43 6.12 13.21
C ARG A 123 -5.45 6.53 12.16
N CYS A 124 -5.03 7.39 11.24
CA CYS A 124 -5.78 7.70 10.03
C CYS A 124 -5.67 6.55 9.04
N ILE A 125 -6.79 6.01 8.63
CA ILE A 125 -6.85 4.93 7.63
C ILE A 125 -7.81 5.27 6.50
N ASP A 126 -7.60 4.64 5.35
CA ASP A 126 -8.53 4.65 4.21
C ASP A 126 -9.34 3.37 4.24
N LEU A 127 -10.66 3.48 4.44
CA LEU A 127 -11.58 2.34 4.45
C LEU A 127 -11.68 1.62 3.10
N LEU A 128 -11.35 2.30 2.00
CA LEU A 128 -11.36 1.69 0.67
C LEU A 128 -10.09 0.86 0.41
N ARG A 129 -9.07 0.98 1.28
CA ARG A 129 -7.85 0.18 1.31
C ARG A 129 -7.89 -0.78 2.49
N GLY A 130 -8.16 -2.04 2.24
CA GLY A 130 -8.01 -3.11 3.23
C GLY A 130 -6.58 -3.62 3.31
N GLU A 131 -6.37 -4.56 4.20
CA GLU A 131 -5.12 -5.31 4.33
C GLU A 131 -5.39 -6.78 4.02
N THR A 132 -4.46 -7.42 3.32
CA THR A 132 -4.49 -8.86 3.10
C THR A 132 -3.75 -9.58 4.22
N VAL A 133 -4.28 -10.74 4.64
CA VAL A 133 -3.58 -11.68 5.50
C VAL A 133 -2.82 -12.64 4.60
N SER A 134 -1.49 -12.55 4.60
CA SER A 134 -0.65 -13.48 3.85
C SER A 134 -0.23 -14.65 4.74
N ILE A 135 -0.45 -15.86 4.26
CA ILE A 135 -0.04 -17.11 4.90
C ILE A 135 1.09 -17.70 4.06
N GLY A 136 2.22 -18.00 4.70
CA GLY A 136 3.38 -18.55 4.03
C GLY A 136 3.18 -19.97 3.48
N LYS A 137 4.22 -20.50 2.84
CA LYS A 137 4.23 -21.85 2.25
C LYS A 137 4.30 -22.93 3.35
N GLY A 138 3.35 -23.86 3.34
CA GLY A 138 3.39 -25.04 4.19
C GLY A 138 2.59 -24.94 5.49
N PRO A 139 2.40 -26.08 6.17
CA PRO A 139 1.48 -26.22 7.31
C PRO A 139 2.00 -25.62 8.63
N ALA A 140 3.22 -25.10 8.66
CA ALA A 140 3.86 -24.56 9.86
C ALA A 140 4.03 -23.04 9.84
N ASP A 141 3.65 -22.35 8.74
CA ASP A 141 3.78 -20.92 8.65
C ASP A 141 2.57 -20.22 9.28
N GLU A 142 2.81 -19.50 10.36
CA GLU A 142 1.80 -18.61 10.94
C GLU A 142 1.50 -17.42 10.00
N PRO A 143 0.29 -16.84 10.11
CA PRO A 143 -0.06 -15.62 9.37
C PRO A 143 0.99 -14.52 9.61
N ARG A 144 1.51 -13.92 8.53
CA ARG A 144 2.60 -12.93 8.61
C ARG A 144 2.16 -11.54 9.04
N VAL A 145 0.90 -11.36 9.38
CA VAL A 145 0.39 -10.06 9.86
C VAL A 145 0.61 -10.01 11.36
N ALA A 146 1.49 -9.11 11.80
CA ALA A 146 1.81 -8.92 13.21
C ALA A 146 0.63 -8.32 14.02
N HIS A 147 -0.39 -7.83 13.34
CA HIS A 147 -1.63 -7.24 13.89
C HIS A 147 -2.84 -7.76 13.10
N PRO A 148 -4.07 -7.67 13.65
CA PRO A 148 -5.29 -7.96 12.90
C PRO A 148 -5.40 -7.07 11.66
N ALA A 149 -5.71 -7.67 10.50
CA ALA A 149 -5.80 -6.95 9.23
C ALA A 149 -7.06 -6.06 9.17
N LEU A 150 -6.98 -4.94 8.47
CA LEU A 150 -8.13 -4.07 8.27
C LEU A 150 -9.02 -4.59 7.13
N PRO A 151 -10.35 -4.67 7.33
CA PRO A 151 -11.27 -4.97 6.24
C PRO A 151 -11.28 -3.84 5.20
N ARG A 152 -11.38 -4.20 3.92
CA ARG A 152 -11.60 -3.22 2.86
C ARG A 152 -13.09 -2.96 2.65
N PHE A 153 -13.48 -1.71 2.65
CA PHE A 153 -14.86 -1.33 2.34
C PHE A 153 -15.07 -1.18 0.83
N ALA A 154 -16.15 -1.74 0.32
CA ALA A 154 -16.46 -1.72 -1.11
C ALA A 154 -17.94 -1.45 -1.36
N MET A 155 -18.23 -0.75 -2.47
CA MET A 155 -19.60 -0.62 -2.99
C MET A 155 -20.03 -1.89 -3.71
N ASP A 156 -19.10 -2.54 -4.41
CA ASP A 156 -19.32 -3.75 -5.16
C ASP A 156 -18.79 -4.97 -4.39
N MET A 157 -19.68 -5.92 -4.13
CA MET A 157 -19.42 -7.17 -3.41
C MET A 157 -19.35 -8.37 -4.35
N THR A 158 -19.23 -8.16 -5.67
CA THR A 158 -19.24 -9.24 -6.69
C THR A 158 -17.89 -9.95 -6.81
N ALA A 159 -16.79 -9.37 -6.33
CA ALA A 159 -15.46 -9.99 -6.37
C ALA A 159 -15.52 -11.44 -5.88
N THR A 160 -14.81 -12.35 -6.57
CA THR A 160 -14.69 -13.77 -6.23
C THR A 160 -13.23 -14.14 -6.08
N GLY A 161 -12.95 -15.18 -5.32
CA GLY A 161 -11.64 -15.76 -5.13
C GLY A 161 -11.66 -17.27 -5.22
N ASP A 162 -10.56 -17.89 -4.86
CA ASP A 162 -10.39 -19.33 -4.81
C ASP A 162 -11.25 -19.96 -3.70
N GLN A 163 -11.47 -21.29 -3.80
CA GLN A 163 -12.29 -22.00 -2.85
C GLN A 163 -11.62 -22.15 -1.49
N PHE A 164 -12.41 -22.00 -0.44
CA PHE A 164 -12.05 -22.33 0.93
C PHE A 164 -13.30 -22.76 1.71
N ALA A 165 -13.09 -23.37 2.86
CA ALA A 165 -14.16 -23.71 3.80
C ALA A 165 -14.05 -22.82 5.04
N LEU A 166 -15.07 -22.01 5.32
CA LEU A 166 -15.19 -21.32 6.60
C LEU A 166 -15.63 -22.31 7.67
N ARG A 167 -14.84 -22.49 8.72
CA ARG A 167 -15.06 -23.45 9.80
C ARG A 167 -15.70 -22.81 11.03
N GLU A 168 -15.22 -21.61 11.37
CA GLU A 168 -15.65 -20.87 12.54
C GLU A 168 -15.54 -19.38 12.28
N ALA A 169 -16.45 -18.61 12.86
CA ALA A 169 -16.41 -17.16 12.90
C ALA A 169 -16.83 -16.68 14.30
N ARG A 170 -16.00 -15.88 14.95
CA ARG A 170 -16.30 -15.30 16.27
C ARG A 170 -15.80 -13.87 16.36
N ILE A 171 -16.47 -13.05 17.15
CA ILE A 171 -16.05 -11.70 17.50
C ILE A 171 -15.74 -11.66 18.98
N GLU A 172 -14.55 -11.20 19.34
CA GLU A 172 -14.10 -10.98 20.70
C GLU A 172 -13.51 -9.56 20.81
N GLY A 173 -14.19 -8.68 21.54
CA GLY A 173 -13.87 -7.25 21.54
C GLY A 173 -13.96 -6.69 20.12
N ASP A 174 -12.89 -6.10 19.65
CA ASP A 174 -12.80 -5.48 18.33
C ASP A 174 -12.28 -6.43 17.23
N ILE A 175 -12.06 -7.71 17.54
CA ILE A 175 -11.44 -8.66 16.62
C ILE A 175 -12.44 -9.68 16.12
N LEU A 176 -12.58 -9.74 14.78
CA LEU A 176 -13.21 -10.86 14.10
C LEU A 176 -12.15 -11.91 13.82
N THR A 177 -12.35 -13.11 14.38
CA THR A 177 -11.51 -14.27 14.12
C THR A 177 -12.25 -15.25 13.23
N LEU A 178 -11.63 -15.66 12.13
CA LEU A 178 -12.13 -16.62 11.17
C LEU A 178 -11.19 -17.84 11.12
N MET A 179 -11.73 -19.04 11.29
CA MET A 179 -10.99 -20.28 11.05
C MET A 179 -11.35 -20.80 9.67
N VAL A 180 -10.37 -20.92 8.79
CA VAL A 180 -10.54 -21.34 7.39
C VAL A 180 -9.78 -22.63 7.10
N GLY A 181 -10.30 -23.41 6.15
CA GLY A 181 -9.63 -24.58 5.59
C GLY A 181 -9.58 -24.46 4.07
N TYR A 182 -8.43 -24.74 3.45
CA TYR A 182 -8.20 -24.60 2.01
C TYR A 182 -7.18 -25.63 1.51
N GLY A 183 -7.14 -25.84 0.20
CA GLY A 183 -6.16 -26.70 -0.45
C GLY A 183 -4.93 -25.90 -0.84
N GLY A 184 -3.75 -26.57 -0.90
CA GLY A 184 -2.50 -25.93 -1.32
C GLY A 184 -1.28 -26.50 -0.59
N GLY A 185 -0.30 -25.64 -0.25
CA GLY A 185 0.88 -25.96 0.54
C GLY A 185 2.22 -25.73 -0.15
N CYS A 186 2.21 -25.31 -1.42
CA CYS A 186 3.40 -25.01 -2.20
C CYS A 186 3.60 -23.52 -2.44
N GLU A 187 2.52 -22.74 -2.47
CA GLU A 187 2.57 -21.30 -2.64
C GLU A 187 2.03 -20.57 -1.40
N ALA A 188 2.32 -19.29 -1.27
CA ALA A 188 1.72 -18.44 -0.25
C ALA A 188 0.28 -18.10 -0.64
N HIS A 189 -0.62 -18.09 0.35
CA HIS A 189 -2.02 -17.75 0.17
C HIS A 189 -2.33 -16.39 0.77
N GLU A 190 -3.25 -15.67 0.14
CA GLU A 190 -3.70 -14.37 0.61
C GLU A 190 -5.21 -14.37 0.88
N PHE A 191 -5.60 -13.73 1.98
CA PHE A 191 -7.00 -13.57 2.36
C PHE A 191 -7.31 -12.09 2.58
N GLU A 192 -8.40 -11.61 2.00
CA GLU A 192 -8.90 -10.26 2.16
C GLU A 192 -10.34 -10.28 2.67
N LEU A 193 -10.64 -9.54 3.75
CA LEU A 193 -12.00 -9.32 4.21
C LEU A 193 -12.58 -8.08 3.54
N ILE A 194 -13.67 -8.25 2.78
CA ILE A 194 -14.41 -7.13 2.19
C ILE A 194 -15.66 -6.87 3.02
N ALA A 195 -15.90 -5.61 3.35
CA ALA A 195 -17.10 -5.12 4.00
C ALA A 195 -17.93 -4.26 3.02
N SER A 196 -19.25 -4.46 2.99
CA SER A 196 -20.11 -3.58 2.19
C SER A 196 -20.06 -2.16 2.74
N LEU A 197 -19.87 -1.17 1.87
CA LEU A 197 -19.95 0.24 2.26
C LEU A 197 -21.38 0.63 2.65
N ALA A 198 -22.38 0.06 1.94
CA ALA A 198 -23.79 0.25 2.28
C ALA A 198 -24.20 -0.68 3.43
N ALA A 199 -24.92 -0.12 4.40
CA ALA A 199 -25.56 -0.86 5.47
C ALA A 199 -27.09 -0.84 5.33
N THR A 200 -27.76 -1.78 5.98
CA THR A 200 -29.21 -1.73 6.13
C THR A 200 -29.64 -0.58 7.06
N LYS A 201 -30.86 -0.06 6.88
CA LYS A 201 -31.47 0.95 7.76
C LYS A 201 -32.11 0.32 9.03
N SER A 202 -31.53 -0.76 9.54
CA SER A 202 -31.97 -1.41 10.77
C SER A 202 -31.23 -0.85 12.01
N ILE A 203 -31.67 -1.23 13.19
CA ILE A 203 -30.98 -0.97 14.46
C ILE A 203 -30.72 -2.29 15.14
N PRO A 204 -29.48 -2.76 15.27
CA PRO A 204 -28.26 -2.15 14.72
C PRO A 204 -28.20 -2.19 13.18
N PRO A 205 -27.43 -1.31 12.53
CA PRO A 205 -27.14 -1.39 11.10
C PRO A 205 -26.45 -2.72 10.76
N GLN A 206 -26.72 -3.25 9.56
CA GLN A 206 -26.11 -4.51 9.14
C GLN A 206 -25.25 -4.29 7.89
N HIS A 207 -24.00 -4.75 7.94
CA HIS A 207 -23.08 -4.83 6.81
C HIS A 207 -22.95 -6.25 6.32
N VAL A 208 -22.69 -6.41 5.03
CA VAL A 208 -22.28 -7.69 4.46
C VAL A 208 -20.76 -7.79 4.56
N LEU A 209 -20.28 -8.91 5.06
CA LEU A 209 -18.87 -9.27 5.03
C LEU A 209 -18.66 -10.43 4.07
N LYS A 210 -17.58 -10.38 3.32
CA LYS A 210 -17.15 -11.42 2.39
C LYS A 210 -15.66 -11.63 2.51
N LEU A 211 -15.24 -12.87 2.77
CA LEU A 211 -13.84 -13.25 2.72
C LEU A 211 -13.48 -13.67 1.30
N LEU A 212 -12.42 -13.10 0.76
CA LEU A 212 -11.80 -13.53 -0.50
C LEU A 212 -10.53 -14.30 -0.20
N HIS A 213 -10.21 -15.26 -1.05
CA HIS A 213 -9.03 -16.09 -0.99
C HIS A 213 -8.34 -16.07 -2.34
N ASP A 214 -7.02 -15.84 -2.35
CA ASP A 214 -6.13 -16.01 -3.48
C ASP A 214 -5.08 -17.06 -3.11
N GLY A 215 -5.11 -18.19 -3.78
CA GLY A 215 -4.16 -19.28 -3.62
C GLY A 215 -2.89 -19.13 -4.47
N ASN A 216 -2.73 -18.01 -5.19
CA ASN A 216 -1.60 -17.76 -6.08
C ASN A 216 -1.32 -18.90 -7.08
N GLY A 217 -2.38 -19.59 -7.53
CA GLY A 217 -2.28 -20.71 -8.46
C GLY A 217 -1.64 -21.96 -7.85
N ASP A 218 -1.70 -22.15 -6.53
CA ASP A 218 -1.17 -23.33 -5.84
C ASP A 218 -1.87 -24.60 -6.34
N VAL A 219 -1.09 -25.53 -6.85
CA VAL A 219 -1.55 -26.83 -7.40
C VAL A 219 -1.36 -27.99 -6.44
N CYS A 220 -0.82 -27.73 -5.25
CA CYS A 220 -0.64 -28.77 -4.25
C CYS A 220 -1.96 -29.17 -3.58
N GLU A 221 -2.04 -30.43 -3.15
CA GLU A 221 -3.28 -31.03 -2.64
C GLU A 221 -3.30 -31.19 -1.10
N ALA A 222 -2.38 -30.55 -0.39
CA ALA A 222 -2.42 -30.58 1.08
C ALA A 222 -3.65 -29.79 1.56
N TYR A 223 -4.32 -30.29 2.60
CA TYR A 223 -5.39 -29.55 3.27
C TYR A 223 -4.82 -28.76 4.44
N LEU A 224 -4.94 -27.45 4.36
CA LEU A 224 -4.38 -26.50 5.33
C LEU A 224 -5.51 -25.87 6.15
N THR A 225 -5.19 -25.44 7.37
CA THR A 225 -6.13 -24.70 8.23
C THR A 225 -5.39 -23.50 8.82
N SER A 226 -6.04 -22.34 8.80
CA SER A 226 -5.44 -21.11 9.32
C SER A 226 -6.46 -20.27 10.09
N GLU A 227 -5.98 -19.57 11.10
CA GLU A 227 -6.73 -18.56 11.82
C GLU A 227 -6.43 -17.18 11.20
N LEU A 228 -7.47 -16.47 10.78
CA LEU A 228 -7.40 -15.13 10.24
C LEU A 228 -8.00 -14.15 11.25
N ARG A 229 -7.38 -12.99 11.43
CA ARG A 229 -7.83 -11.98 12.39
C ARG A 229 -8.01 -10.63 11.70
N PHE A 230 -9.17 -10.02 11.91
CA PHE A 230 -9.53 -8.73 11.32
C PHE A 230 -9.96 -7.74 12.41
N ASP A 231 -9.50 -6.50 12.27
CA ASP A 231 -9.83 -5.40 13.16
C ASP A 231 -11.16 -4.73 12.73
N LEU A 232 -12.16 -4.76 13.61
CA LEU A 232 -13.48 -4.17 13.38
C LEU A 232 -13.60 -2.73 13.88
N MET A 233 -12.57 -2.17 14.51
CA MET A 233 -12.61 -0.79 15.02
C MET A 233 -13.03 0.26 13.98
N PRO A 234 -12.72 0.13 12.68
CA PRO A 234 -13.21 1.07 11.68
C PRO A 234 -14.73 1.28 11.68
N PHE A 235 -15.50 0.25 12.02
CA PHE A 235 -16.96 0.36 12.09
C PHE A 235 -17.44 1.29 13.22
N ARG A 236 -16.71 1.38 14.34
CA ARG A 236 -17.05 2.36 15.40
C ARG A 236 -16.96 3.80 14.88
N GLY A 237 -15.94 4.08 14.05
CA GLY A 237 -15.76 5.39 13.42
C GLY A 237 -16.88 5.77 12.46
N LEU A 238 -17.52 4.79 11.83
CA LEU A 238 -18.66 5.00 10.92
C LEU A 238 -19.98 5.29 11.66
N TYR A 239 -20.11 4.88 12.91
CA TYR A 239 -21.38 4.94 13.68
C TYR A 239 -21.20 5.59 15.04
N PRO A 240 -20.76 6.87 15.08
CA PRO A 240 -20.60 7.59 16.35
C PRO A 240 -21.94 7.67 17.11
N GLY A 241 -21.94 7.23 18.36
CA GLY A 241 -23.12 7.26 19.24
C GLY A 241 -24.09 6.08 19.07
N MET A 242 -23.71 5.04 18.33
CA MET A 242 -24.40 3.75 18.32
C MET A 242 -23.72 2.76 19.25
N ASP A 243 -24.47 1.75 19.73
CA ASP A 243 -23.96 0.71 20.63
C ASP A 243 -23.33 -0.47 19.87
N GLY A 244 -23.44 -0.52 18.56
CA GLY A 244 -22.89 -1.60 17.75
C GLY A 244 -23.45 -1.72 16.34
N VAL A 245 -22.94 -2.69 15.62
CA VAL A 245 -23.39 -3.11 14.28
C VAL A 245 -23.52 -4.62 14.22
N ALA A 246 -24.23 -5.13 13.23
CA ALA A 246 -24.29 -6.55 12.95
C ALA A 246 -23.71 -6.87 11.58
N PHE A 247 -23.16 -8.06 11.44
CA PHE A 247 -22.54 -8.51 10.19
C PHE A 247 -23.25 -9.76 9.65
N ARG A 248 -23.54 -9.71 8.36
CA ARG A 248 -23.90 -10.90 7.58
C ARG A 248 -22.64 -11.39 6.86
N LEU A 249 -21.96 -12.34 7.47
CA LEU A 249 -20.79 -12.95 6.86
C LEU A 249 -21.21 -14.03 5.87
N GLN A 250 -20.71 -13.99 4.65
CA GLN A 250 -21.02 -14.98 3.62
C GLN A 250 -20.53 -16.37 4.06
N GLY A 251 -21.43 -17.35 4.05
CA GLY A 251 -21.17 -18.72 4.52
C GLY A 251 -21.51 -18.96 6.00
N VAL A 252 -22.02 -17.93 6.71
CA VAL A 252 -22.54 -18.03 8.09
C VAL A 252 -24.03 -17.71 8.07
N GLU A 253 -24.85 -18.57 8.68
CA GLU A 253 -26.33 -18.39 8.73
C GLU A 253 -26.71 -17.26 9.70
N ASP A 254 -26.07 -17.22 10.86
CA ASP A 254 -26.38 -16.27 11.92
C ASP A 254 -25.70 -14.92 11.70
N LEU A 255 -26.34 -13.86 12.20
CA LEU A 255 -25.73 -12.54 12.25
C LEU A 255 -24.67 -12.48 13.37
N LEU A 256 -23.48 -12.05 13.01
CA LEU A 256 -22.44 -11.74 14.00
C LEU A 256 -22.72 -10.36 14.59
N GLN A 257 -22.84 -10.27 15.92
CA GLN A 257 -23.07 -9.02 16.63
C GLN A 257 -21.72 -8.43 17.06
N TYR A 258 -21.52 -7.16 16.77
CA TYR A 258 -20.36 -6.42 17.22
C TYR A 258 -20.80 -5.22 18.07
N ALA A 259 -20.60 -5.30 19.39
CA ALA A 259 -20.86 -4.22 20.33
C ALA A 259 -19.65 -3.29 20.47
N PHE A 260 -19.93 -1.99 20.56
CA PHE A 260 -18.89 -0.94 20.68
C PHE A 260 -18.46 -0.68 22.12
#